data_71f6be5ed6b456e2f05a79c7feec8ada
#
_entry.id   71f6be5ed6b456e2f05a79c7feec8ada
#
_cell.length_a   1.000
_cell.length_b   1.000
_cell.length_c   1.000
_cell.angle_alpha   90.00
_cell.angle_beta   90.00
_cell.angle_gamma   90.00
#
_symmetry.space_group_name_H-M   'P 1'
#
loop_
_entity.id
_entity.type
_entity.pdbx_description
1 polymer ?
#
loop_
_entity_poly.entity_id
_entity_poly.type
_entity_poly.pdbx_seq_one_letter_code
_entity_poly.pdbx_strand_id
1 'polypeptide(L)'
;MLPVADALCRFNPIHGQGMSSAAKQARLLQDVLPRTAADPDPIAAVQAGFMVEVASVLETPWTMSTSADLAFPQTRGERPDDFAEAQRFEAALFRAAVADPVVHRTMIEVAQLLQSHHRLQEPDMMRRIEAASGTRTVVTQADAA
;
A
#
# COMPACT_ATOMS: atom_id res chain seq x y z
N MET A 1 2.74 -13.54 -24.24
CA MET A 1 3.45 -12.32 -23.74
C MET A 1 3.08 -12.14 -22.28
N LEU A 2 4.03 -11.89 -21.38
CA LEU A 2 3.80 -11.65 -19.95
C LEU A 2 4.02 -10.17 -19.65
N PRO A 3 2.97 -9.37 -19.29
CA PRO A 3 3.15 -8.00 -18.86
C PRO A 3 3.76 -7.96 -17.46
N VAL A 4 4.68 -7.01 -17.24
CA VAL A 4 5.33 -6.75 -15.95
C VAL A 4 5.50 -5.25 -15.75
N ALA A 5 5.71 -4.82 -14.51
CA ALA A 5 5.90 -3.42 -14.15
C ALA A 5 4.77 -2.53 -14.68
N ASP A 6 5.08 -1.39 -15.28
CA ASP A 6 4.11 -0.42 -15.81
C ASP A 6 3.25 -0.98 -16.97
N ALA A 7 3.69 -2.06 -17.61
CA ALA A 7 2.89 -2.75 -18.64
C ALA A 7 1.75 -3.57 -18.02
N LEU A 8 1.88 -3.97 -16.76
CA LEU A 8 0.84 -4.68 -16.01
C LEU A 8 -0.01 -3.72 -15.17
N CYS A 9 0.64 -2.87 -14.39
CA CYS A 9 -0.02 -1.95 -13.49
C CYS A 9 0.78 -0.65 -13.33
N ARG A 10 0.15 0.47 -13.65
CA ARG A 10 0.75 1.80 -13.57
C ARG A 10 0.13 2.60 -12.45
N PHE A 11 0.97 3.07 -11.52
CA PHE A 11 0.56 3.91 -10.40
C PHE A 11 0.80 5.38 -10.69
N ASN A 12 0.09 6.24 -9.97
CA ASN A 12 0.40 7.66 -9.96
C ASN A 12 1.84 7.88 -9.42
N PRO A 13 2.75 8.50 -10.21
CA PRO A 13 4.15 8.61 -9.85
C PRO A 13 4.42 9.40 -8.57
N ILE A 14 3.47 10.20 -8.10
CA ILE A 14 3.58 10.97 -6.85
C ILE A 14 3.79 10.06 -5.63
N HIS A 15 3.29 8.81 -5.67
CA HIS A 15 3.45 7.85 -4.58
C HIS A 15 4.82 7.15 -4.55
N GLY A 16 5.63 7.29 -5.61
CA GLY A 16 6.99 6.76 -5.68
C GLY A 16 7.12 5.23 -5.69
N GLN A 17 6.02 4.49 -5.86
CA GLN A 17 5.97 3.03 -5.65
C GLN A 17 6.24 2.20 -6.90
N GLY A 18 6.29 2.80 -8.09
CA GLY A 18 6.41 2.08 -9.36
C GLY A 18 7.64 1.17 -9.45
N MET A 19 8.83 1.69 -9.10
CA MET A 19 10.08 0.91 -9.14
C MET A 19 10.11 -0.21 -8.10
N SER A 20 9.66 0.06 -6.88
CA SER A 20 9.58 -0.94 -5.81
C SER A 20 8.61 -2.06 -6.16
N SER A 21 7.46 -1.72 -6.75
CA SER A 21 6.50 -2.70 -7.27
C SER A 21 7.08 -3.55 -8.39
N ALA A 22 7.77 -2.92 -9.35
CA ALA A 22 8.44 -3.63 -10.44
C ALA A 22 9.51 -4.61 -9.93
N ALA A 23 10.31 -4.22 -8.94
CA ALA A 23 11.31 -5.08 -8.32
C ALA A 23 10.67 -6.29 -7.61
N LYS A 24 9.55 -6.09 -6.89
CA LYS A 24 8.79 -7.19 -6.28
C LYS A 24 8.17 -8.13 -7.32
N GLN A 25 7.68 -7.61 -8.44
CA GLN A 25 7.20 -8.42 -9.55
C GLN A 25 8.31 -9.25 -10.18
N ALA A 26 9.51 -8.66 -10.38
CA ALA A 26 10.69 -9.39 -10.87
C ALA A 26 11.11 -10.51 -9.91
N ARG A 27 11.06 -10.25 -8.60
CA ARG A 27 11.33 -11.27 -7.58
C ARG A 27 10.29 -12.40 -7.64
N LEU A 28 9.01 -12.07 -7.73
CA LEU A 28 7.95 -13.07 -7.90
C LEU A 28 8.20 -13.93 -9.16
N LEU A 29 8.54 -13.31 -10.27
CA LEU A 29 8.85 -14.03 -11.50
C LEU A 29 10.05 -14.99 -11.31
N GLN A 30 11.10 -14.55 -10.61
CA GLN A 30 12.23 -15.38 -10.25
C GLN A 30 11.81 -16.60 -9.41
N ASP A 31 10.82 -16.47 -8.54
CA ASP A 31 10.32 -17.55 -7.70
C ASP A 31 9.35 -18.50 -8.46
N VAL A 32 8.61 -18.00 -9.47
CA VAL A 32 7.70 -18.80 -10.31
C VAL A 32 8.45 -19.65 -11.33
N LEU A 33 9.49 -19.11 -11.98
CA LEU A 33 10.24 -19.76 -13.05
C LEU A 33 10.71 -21.19 -12.73
N PRO A 34 11.41 -21.45 -11.60
CA PRO A 34 11.86 -22.82 -11.31
C PRO A 34 10.73 -23.80 -10.98
N ARG A 35 9.60 -23.30 -10.45
CA ARG A 35 8.43 -24.13 -10.10
C ARG A 35 7.68 -24.65 -11.33
N THR A 36 7.81 -23.97 -12.45
CA THR A 36 7.10 -24.27 -13.69
C THR A 36 8.02 -24.82 -14.78
N ALA A 37 9.33 -24.92 -14.54
CA ALA A 37 10.32 -25.32 -15.54
C ALA A 37 10.12 -26.74 -16.11
N ALA A 38 9.52 -27.65 -15.35
CA ALA A 38 9.26 -29.04 -15.75
C ALA A 38 7.84 -29.24 -16.35
N ASP A 39 7.05 -28.17 -16.48
CA ASP A 39 5.71 -28.26 -17.06
C ASP A 39 5.79 -28.59 -18.57
N PRO A 40 4.86 -29.35 -19.14
CA PRO A 40 4.80 -29.61 -20.60
C PRO A 40 4.73 -28.34 -21.46
N ASP A 41 4.12 -27.27 -20.94
CA ASP A 41 4.18 -25.92 -21.52
C ASP A 41 4.68 -24.92 -20.48
N PRO A 42 6.01 -24.79 -20.28
CA PRO A 42 6.58 -23.94 -19.25
C PRO A 42 6.20 -22.46 -19.41
N ILE A 43 5.99 -22.00 -20.64
CA ILE A 43 5.63 -20.59 -20.90
C ILE A 43 4.22 -20.30 -20.41
N ALA A 44 3.25 -21.15 -20.73
CA ALA A 44 1.89 -20.99 -20.24
C ALA A 44 1.82 -21.14 -18.71
N ALA A 45 2.56 -22.09 -18.15
CA ALA A 45 2.61 -22.31 -16.70
C ALA A 45 3.21 -21.11 -15.95
N VAL A 46 4.29 -20.50 -16.45
CA VAL A 46 4.86 -19.24 -15.89
C VAL A 46 3.84 -18.12 -15.95
N GLN A 47 3.18 -17.94 -17.10
CA GLN A 47 2.16 -16.89 -17.24
C GLN A 47 1.03 -17.07 -16.23
N ALA A 48 0.47 -18.27 -16.13
CA ALA A 48 -0.62 -18.57 -15.21
C ALA A 48 -0.20 -18.36 -13.75
N GLY A 49 0.93 -18.94 -13.34
CA GLY A 49 1.46 -18.82 -11.98
C GLY A 49 1.73 -17.36 -11.59
N PHE A 50 2.41 -16.63 -12.45
CA PHE A 50 2.68 -15.21 -12.21
C PHE A 50 1.41 -14.37 -12.08
N MET A 51 0.44 -14.54 -13.01
CA MET A 51 -0.80 -13.74 -12.99
C MET A 51 -1.67 -14.02 -11.76
N VAL A 52 -1.65 -15.24 -11.22
CA VAL A 52 -2.35 -15.56 -9.97
C VAL A 52 -1.70 -14.88 -8.77
N GLU A 53 -0.38 -14.93 -8.68
CA GLU A 53 0.35 -14.47 -7.49
C GLU A 53 0.64 -12.96 -7.50
N VAL A 54 0.73 -12.32 -8.67
CA VAL A 54 1.07 -10.90 -8.78
C VAL A 54 0.02 -9.97 -8.15
N ALA A 55 -1.23 -10.42 -8.05
CA ALA A 55 -2.30 -9.67 -7.39
C ALA A 55 -1.91 -9.27 -5.96
N SER A 56 -1.32 -10.19 -5.19
CA SER A 56 -0.87 -9.92 -3.82
C SER A 56 0.30 -8.92 -3.76
N VAL A 57 1.15 -8.89 -4.78
CA VAL A 57 2.25 -7.92 -4.89
C VAL A 57 1.71 -6.52 -5.17
N LEU A 58 0.64 -6.43 -5.95
CA LEU A 58 0.04 -5.17 -6.38
C LEU A 58 -0.95 -4.58 -5.36
N GLU A 59 -1.47 -5.39 -4.44
CA GLU A 59 -2.52 -5.01 -3.51
C GLU A 59 -2.19 -3.74 -2.71
N THR A 60 -1.04 -3.73 -2.02
CA THR A 60 -0.62 -2.57 -1.21
C THR A 60 -0.45 -1.29 -2.02
N PRO A 61 0.36 -1.26 -3.10
CA PRO A 61 0.54 -0.04 -3.88
C PRO A 61 -0.75 0.39 -4.61
N TRP A 62 -1.59 -0.55 -5.01
CA TRP A 62 -2.89 -0.25 -5.61
C TRP A 62 -3.81 0.44 -4.61
N THR A 63 -4.02 -0.16 -3.43
CA THR A 63 -4.87 0.39 -2.38
C THR A 63 -4.43 1.79 -1.97
N MET A 64 -3.14 1.99 -1.73
CA MET A 64 -2.60 3.29 -1.33
C MET A 64 -2.80 4.35 -2.41
N SER A 65 -2.45 4.05 -3.66
CA SER A 65 -2.62 4.99 -4.77
C SER A 65 -4.10 5.32 -5.02
N THR A 66 -4.95 4.31 -5.03
CA THR A 66 -6.38 4.48 -5.31
C THR A 66 -7.08 5.30 -4.22
N SER A 67 -6.82 4.99 -2.95
CA SER A 67 -7.40 5.74 -1.81
C SER A 67 -7.01 7.21 -1.85
N ALA A 68 -5.75 7.50 -2.11
CA ALA A 68 -5.24 8.86 -2.19
C ALA A 68 -5.81 9.61 -3.41
N ASP A 69 -5.83 8.99 -4.59
CA ASP A 69 -6.33 9.62 -5.81
C ASP A 69 -7.84 9.87 -5.76
N LEU A 70 -8.63 8.94 -5.19
CA LEU A 70 -10.08 9.08 -5.02
C LEU A 70 -10.48 10.13 -3.97
N ALA A 71 -9.56 10.58 -3.12
CA ALA A 71 -9.80 11.69 -2.20
C ALA A 71 -10.04 13.03 -2.93
N PHE A 72 -9.54 13.17 -4.15
CA PHE A 72 -9.75 14.38 -4.95
C PHE A 72 -11.11 14.35 -5.67
N PRO A 73 -11.92 15.41 -5.55
CA PRO A 73 -13.28 15.45 -6.14
C PRO A 73 -13.31 15.27 -7.66
N GLN A 74 -12.24 15.70 -8.36
CA GLN A 74 -12.10 15.61 -9.82
C GLN A 74 -11.71 14.22 -10.31
N THR A 75 -11.25 13.32 -9.41
CA THR A 75 -10.90 11.95 -9.79
C THR A 75 -12.15 11.17 -10.15
N ARG A 76 -12.17 10.62 -11.37
CA ARG A 76 -13.24 9.77 -11.85
C ARG A 76 -13.06 8.35 -11.34
N GLY A 77 -14.14 7.74 -10.93
CA GLY A 77 -14.19 6.35 -10.45
C GLY A 77 -15.25 6.20 -9.37
N GLU A 78 -15.69 4.97 -9.21
CA GLU A 78 -16.57 4.59 -8.13
C GLU A 78 -15.76 4.56 -6.81
N ARG A 79 -16.33 5.16 -5.78
CA ARG A 79 -15.75 5.12 -4.44
C ARG A 79 -16.31 3.92 -3.71
N PRO A 80 -15.44 3.09 -3.06
CA PRO A 80 -15.91 1.99 -2.23
C PRO A 80 -16.90 2.46 -1.14
N ASP A 81 -17.80 1.59 -0.71
CA ASP A 81 -18.80 1.89 0.32
C ASP A 81 -18.17 2.37 1.64
N ASP A 82 -17.01 1.83 1.99
CA ASP A 82 -16.22 2.16 3.18
C ASP A 82 -15.26 3.35 2.99
N PHE A 83 -15.29 4.02 1.82
CA PHE A 83 -14.33 5.07 1.48
C PHE A 83 -14.20 6.16 2.55
N ALA A 84 -15.33 6.63 3.09
CA ALA A 84 -15.34 7.67 4.13
C ALA A 84 -14.69 7.18 5.44
N GLU A 85 -14.80 5.88 5.75
CA GLU A 85 -14.16 5.27 6.90
C GLU A 85 -12.65 5.14 6.68
N ALA A 86 -12.23 4.68 5.50
CA ALA A 86 -10.83 4.61 5.09
C ALA A 86 -10.14 5.98 5.17
N GLN A 87 -10.78 7.05 4.72
CA GLN A 87 -10.27 8.42 4.83
C GLN A 87 -10.12 8.89 6.29
N ARG A 88 -11.08 8.54 7.16
CA ARG A 88 -10.96 8.84 8.61
C ARG A 88 -9.82 8.08 9.26
N PHE A 89 -9.66 6.80 8.91
CA PHE A 89 -8.55 5.97 9.36
C PHE A 89 -7.21 6.54 8.93
N GLU A 90 -7.05 6.89 7.66
CA GLU A 90 -5.83 7.49 7.13
C GLU A 90 -5.47 8.80 7.86
N ALA A 91 -6.44 9.67 8.07
CA ALA A 91 -6.23 10.90 8.84
C ALA A 91 -5.83 10.63 10.31
N ALA A 92 -6.37 9.57 10.93
CA ALA A 92 -5.98 9.14 12.27
C ALA A 92 -4.55 8.55 12.29
N LEU A 93 -4.21 7.75 11.29
CA LEU A 93 -2.88 7.17 11.10
C LEU A 93 -1.80 8.26 10.98
N PHE A 94 -2.01 9.27 10.15
CA PHE A 94 -1.06 10.38 10.02
C PHE A 94 -0.87 11.15 11.33
N ARG A 95 -1.96 11.43 12.06
CA ARG A 95 -1.85 12.06 13.39
C ARG A 95 -1.08 11.20 14.38
N ALA A 96 -1.35 9.90 14.41
CA ALA A 96 -0.68 8.96 15.28
C ALA A 96 0.81 8.81 14.94
N ALA A 97 1.16 8.83 13.66
CA ALA A 97 2.55 8.74 13.21
C ALA A 97 3.41 9.93 13.67
N VAL A 98 2.79 11.10 13.92
CA VAL A 98 3.52 12.25 14.51
C VAL A 98 3.86 12.01 15.98
N ALA A 99 3.02 11.28 16.72
CA ALA A 99 3.14 11.11 18.17
C ALA A 99 3.81 9.79 18.58
N ASP A 100 3.68 8.73 17.76
CA ASP A 100 4.19 7.38 18.06
C ASP A 100 5.23 6.92 17.01
N PRO A 101 6.52 6.78 17.40
CA PRO A 101 7.58 6.34 16.49
C PRO A 101 7.36 4.95 15.89
N VAL A 102 6.61 4.06 16.56
CA VAL A 102 6.30 2.72 16.05
C VAL A 102 5.29 2.82 14.92
N VAL A 103 4.24 3.64 15.09
CA VAL A 103 3.27 3.93 14.02
C VAL A 103 3.96 4.58 12.83
N HIS A 104 4.81 5.58 13.08
CA HIS A 104 5.59 6.26 12.04
C HIS A 104 6.42 5.27 11.23
N ARG A 105 7.24 4.43 11.90
CA ARG A 105 8.08 3.43 11.24
C ARG A 105 7.24 2.48 10.39
N THR A 106 6.18 1.92 10.98
CA THR A 106 5.32 0.96 10.26
C THR A 106 4.68 1.59 9.03
N MET A 107 4.21 2.84 9.15
CA MET A 107 3.65 3.60 8.02
C MET A 107 4.70 3.76 6.89
N ILE A 108 5.94 4.11 7.22
CA ILE A 108 7.02 4.21 6.23
C ILE A 108 7.35 2.85 5.61
N GLU A 109 7.44 1.78 6.40
CA GLU A 109 7.72 0.43 5.91
C GLU A 109 6.62 -0.06 4.94
N VAL A 110 5.35 0.25 5.22
CA VAL A 110 4.23 -0.03 4.31
C VAL A 110 4.34 0.84 3.05
N ALA A 111 4.60 2.13 3.18
CA ALA A 111 4.75 3.04 2.04
C ALA A 111 5.93 2.64 1.13
N GLN A 112 6.98 2.07 1.69
CA GLN A 112 8.13 1.54 0.93
C GLN A 112 7.92 0.09 0.46
N LEU A 113 6.73 -0.48 0.64
CA LEU A 113 6.37 -1.86 0.27
C LEU A 113 7.23 -2.94 0.97
N LEU A 114 7.82 -2.63 2.11
CA LEU A 114 8.54 -3.59 2.96
C LEU A 114 7.58 -4.44 3.79
N GLN A 115 6.38 -3.91 4.07
CA GLN A 115 5.28 -4.60 4.73
C GLN A 115 3.98 -4.43 3.94
N SER A 116 3.02 -5.34 4.17
CA SER A 116 1.66 -5.21 3.64
C SER A 116 0.90 -4.09 4.35
N HIS A 117 -0.03 -3.43 3.66
CA HIS A 117 -0.92 -2.44 4.26
C HIS A 117 -1.80 -3.03 5.38
N HIS A 118 -2.07 -4.33 5.36
CA HIS A 118 -2.79 -5.04 6.43
C HIS A 118 -2.10 -4.91 7.80
N ARG A 119 -0.77 -4.69 7.83
CA ARG A 119 -0.03 -4.46 9.08
C ARG A 119 -0.56 -3.27 9.87
N LEU A 120 -1.07 -2.24 9.18
CA LEU A 120 -1.67 -1.06 9.81
C LEU A 120 -3.02 -1.35 10.48
N GLN A 121 -3.68 -2.45 10.12
CA GLN A 121 -4.97 -2.87 10.65
C GLN A 121 -4.84 -3.95 11.75
N GLU A 122 -3.62 -4.38 12.09
CA GLU A 122 -3.42 -5.35 13.16
C GLU A 122 -3.77 -4.76 14.54
N PRO A 123 -4.27 -5.58 15.48
CA PRO A 123 -4.83 -5.10 16.75
C PRO A 123 -3.87 -4.25 17.59
N ASP A 124 -2.57 -4.52 17.55
CA ASP A 124 -1.56 -3.74 18.27
C ASP A 124 -1.38 -2.36 17.66
N MET A 125 -1.41 -2.27 16.33
CA MET A 125 -1.28 -1.02 15.61
C MET A 125 -2.54 -0.17 15.75
N MET A 126 -3.73 -0.79 15.62
CA MET A 126 -5.01 -0.12 15.83
C MET A 126 -5.09 0.54 17.21
N ARG A 127 -4.71 -0.18 18.28
CA ARG A 127 -4.67 0.39 19.65
C ARG A 127 -3.74 1.61 19.75
N ARG A 128 -2.59 1.60 19.07
CA ARG A 128 -1.66 2.75 19.06
C ARG A 128 -2.24 3.94 18.34
N ILE A 129 -2.88 3.71 17.18
CA ILE A 129 -3.52 4.76 16.39
C ILE A 129 -4.66 5.40 17.19
N GLU A 130 -5.49 4.60 17.85
CA GLU A 130 -6.59 5.07 18.71
C GLU A 130 -6.07 5.88 19.91
N ALA A 131 -5.06 5.36 20.62
CA ALA A 131 -4.47 6.03 21.77
C ALA A 131 -3.89 7.42 21.41
N ALA A 132 -3.17 7.50 20.30
CA ALA A 132 -2.59 8.76 19.82
C ALA A 132 -3.67 9.74 19.30
N SER A 133 -4.76 9.21 18.73
CA SER A 133 -5.89 10.04 18.22
C SER A 133 -6.73 10.63 19.35
N GLY A 134 -6.77 10.01 20.52
CA GLY A 134 -7.46 10.49 21.73
C GLY A 134 -6.70 11.59 22.47
N THR A 135 -5.39 11.73 22.21
CA THR A 135 -4.58 12.79 22.81
C THR A 135 -4.73 14.07 21.98
N ARG A 136 -5.66 14.94 22.40
CA ARG A 136 -5.84 16.29 21.84
C ARG A 136 -4.54 17.07 22.10
N THR A 137 -3.69 17.24 21.09
CA THR A 137 -2.55 18.17 21.17
C THR A 137 -3.13 19.57 21.28
N VAL A 138 -3.19 20.09 22.49
CA VAL A 138 -3.43 21.53 22.73
C VAL A 138 -2.16 22.22 22.23
N VAL A 139 -2.17 22.69 21.00
CA VAL A 139 -1.19 23.68 20.55
C VAL A 139 -1.55 24.95 21.26
N THR A 140 -0.87 25.21 22.38
CA THR A 140 -0.90 26.51 23.06
C THR A 140 -0.31 27.52 22.09
N GLN A 141 -1.16 28.39 21.53
CA GLN A 141 -0.71 29.65 20.96
C GLN A 141 -0.13 30.50 22.10
N ALA A 142 1.13 30.34 22.38
CA ALA A 142 1.92 31.27 23.18
C ALA A 142 3.08 31.70 22.29
N ASP A 143 3.19 33.01 22.15
CA ASP A 143 4.22 33.82 21.50
C ASP A 143 3.91 34.32 20.08
N ALA A 144 2.94 35.25 20.04
CA ALA A 144 2.93 36.37 19.12
C ALA A 144 2.68 37.63 19.96
N ALA A 145 3.76 38.17 20.54
CA ALA A 145 3.82 39.55 21.06
C ALA A 145 5.11 40.19 20.53
#